data_97cd2b5adf962e93556094146704b99d
#
_entry.id   97cd2b5adf962e93556094146704b99d
#
_cell.length_a   1.000
_cell.length_b   1.000
_cell.length_c   1.000
_cell.angle_alpha   90.00
_cell.angle_beta   90.00
_cell.angle_gamma   90.00
#
_symmetry.space_group_name_H-M   'P 1'
#
loop_
_entity.id
_entity.type
_entity.pdbx_description
1 polymer ?
#
loop_
_entity_poly.entity_id
_entity_poly.type
_entity_poly.pdbx_seq_one_letter_code
_entity_poly.pdbx_strand_id
1 'polypeptide(L)'
;MAAHRLILALALTCATVVHADALPPPAYQLAAARAGIPASVLFAIALQESGTPLRGHLIPWPWTLNVAGMPQRFARRDEACAALKQALIRHDPKRIDVGLGQTNLGYHPDRYRSACEALDPSANLAVTAELLRIHYADSGDWVVAAGRYHRPAGGKPAAHYRRQFSQHWQRVQAVVASPRGPQP
;
A
#
# COMPACT_ATOMS: atom_id res chain seq x y z
N MET A 1 19.70 61.19 31.29
CA MET A 1 19.66 60.59 29.90
C MET A 1 19.66 59.06 30.10
N ALA A 2 18.50 58.44 30.02
CA ALA A 2 18.33 56.99 30.21
C ALA A 2 18.11 56.36 28.84
N ALA A 3 19.07 55.53 28.41
CA ALA A 3 19.01 54.81 27.13
C ALA A 3 18.17 53.53 27.31
N HIS A 4 17.00 53.48 26.68
CA HIS A 4 16.15 52.29 26.59
C HIS A 4 16.72 51.34 25.54
N ARG A 5 17.24 50.18 25.97
CA ARG A 5 17.63 49.10 25.08
C ARG A 5 16.40 48.29 24.75
N LEU A 6 15.94 48.39 23.49
CA LEU A 6 14.88 47.58 22.93
C LEU A 6 15.48 46.18 22.60
N ILE A 7 15.06 45.15 23.33
CA ILE A 7 15.42 43.75 23.02
C ILE A 7 14.38 43.21 22.06
N LEU A 8 14.75 43.07 20.78
CA LEU A 8 13.93 42.44 19.76
C LEU A 8 14.02 40.93 19.92
N ALA A 9 12.98 40.29 20.47
CA ALA A 9 12.88 38.85 20.58
C ALA A 9 12.46 38.28 19.17
N LEU A 10 13.42 37.64 18.49
CA LEU A 10 13.17 36.92 17.24
C LEU A 10 12.49 35.58 17.58
N ALA A 11 11.17 35.50 17.41
CA ALA A 11 10.43 34.26 17.55
C ALA A 11 10.73 33.36 16.34
N LEU A 12 11.55 32.32 16.58
CA LEU A 12 11.85 31.27 15.59
C LEU A 12 10.61 30.36 15.50
N THR A 13 9.72 30.61 14.53
CA THR A 13 8.61 29.73 14.21
C THR A 13 9.16 28.47 13.56
N CYS A 14 9.24 27.38 14.34
CA CYS A 14 9.55 26.05 13.82
C CYS A 14 8.39 25.63 12.93
N ALA A 15 8.53 25.77 11.60
CA ALA A 15 7.57 25.24 10.65
C ALA A 15 7.65 23.71 10.72
N THR A 16 6.68 23.09 11.40
CA THR A 16 6.48 21.65 11.33
C THR A 16 6.10 21.32 9.89
N VAL A 17 7.01 20.66 9.18
CA VAL A 17 6.71 20.07 7.86
C VAL A 17 5.69 18.95 8.11
N VAL A 18 4.42 19.29 8.00
CA VAL A 18 3.35 18.30 8.01
C VAL A 18 3.43 17.57 6.67
N HIS A 19 3.95 16.36 6.71
CA HIS A 19 3.90 15.46 5.57
C HIS A 19 2.42 15.27 5.21
N ALA A 20 2.04 15.73 4.03
CA ALA A 20 0.70 15.50 3.49
C ALA A 20 0.62 14.01 3.12
N ASP A 21 0.17 13.18 4.08
CA ASP A 21 -0.24 11.82 3.79
C ASP A 21 -1.43 11.91 2.82
N ALA A 22 -1.30 11.29 1.66
CA ALA A 22 -2.27 11.48 0.57
C ALA A 22 -3.57 10.72 0.85
N LEU A 23 -4.70 11.32 0.49
CA LEU A 23 -5.98 10.60 0.31
C LEU A 23 -5.74 9.40 -0.62
N PRO A 24 -6.45 8.26 -0.42
CA PRO A 24 -6.36 7.16 -1.36
C PRO A 24 -6.62 7.65 -2.79
N PRO A 25 -5.69 7.42 -3.74
CA PRO A 25 -5.85 7.88 -5.13
C PRO A 25 -7.13 7.32 -5.77
N PRO A 26 -7.70 7.95 -6.82
CA PRO A 26 -8.97 7.54 -7.43
C PRO A 26 -9.03 6.08 -7.85
N ALA A 27 -7.93 5.48 -8.30
CA ALA A 27 -7.87 4.07 -8.66
C ALA A 27 -8.18 3.14 -7.48
N TYR A 28 -7.70 3.47 -6.28
CA TYR A 28 -7.98 2.73 -5.03
C TYR A 28 -9.42 2.92 -4.59
N GLN A 29 -9.94 4.15 -4.70
CA GLN A 29 -11.34 4.44 -4.37
C GLN A 29 -12.29 3.63 -5.26
N LEU A 30 -12.03 3.59 -6.57
CA LEU A 30 -12.84 2.85 -7.54
C LEU A 30 -12.79 1.33 -7.29
N ALA A 31 -11.59 0.76 -7.10
CA ALA A 31 -11.43 -0.66 -6.84
C ALA A 31 -12.10 -1.08 -5.51
N ALA A 32 -11.92 -0.28 -4.46
CA ALA A 32 -12.52 -0.50 -3.16
C ALA A 32 -14.05 -0.42 -3.20
N ALA A 33 -14.62 0.59 -3.88
CA ALA A 33 -16.06 0.75 -4.03
C ALA A 33 -16.69 -0.45 -4.76
N ARG A 34 -16.07 -0.94 -5.83
CA ARG A 34 -16.54 -2.13 -6.56
C ARG A 34 -16.53 -3.40 -5.72
N ALA A 35 -15.57 -3.54 -4.83
CA ALA A 35 -15.47 -4.67 -3.92
C ALA A 35 -16.27 -4.50 -2.61
N GLY A 36 -16.82 -3.31 -2.33
CA GLY A 36 -17.53 -3.02 -1.09
C GLY A 36 -16.63 -2.96 0.14
N ILE A 37 -15.39 -2.46 0.00
CA ILE A 37 -14.43 -2.31 1.10
C ILE A 37 -14.01 -0.84 1.28
N PRO A 38 -13.49 -0.42 2.46
CA PRO A 38 -12.97 0.93 2.63
C PRO A 38 -11.71 1.18 1.76
N ALA A 39 -11.68 2.29 1.01
CA ALA A 39 -10.53 2.67 0.20
C ALA A 39 -9.25 2.86 1.02
N SER A 40 -9.39 3.33 2.27
CA SER A 40 -8.28 3.47 3.22
C SER A 40 -7.63 2.14 3.58
N VAL A 41 -8.41 1.05 3.67
CA VAL A 41 -7.90 -0.31 3.91
C VAL A 41 -7.09 -0.77 2.70
N LEU A 42 -7.65 -0.66 1.49
CA LEU A 42 -6.97 -1.10 0.27
C LEU A 42 -5.66 -0.33 0.04
N PHE A 43 -5.68 0.99 0.28
CA PHE A 43 -4.48 1.81 0.13
C PHE A 43 -3.42 1.48 1.19
N ALA A 44 -3.81 1.24 2.45
CA ALA A 44 -2.89 0.83 3.51
C ALA A 44 -2.22 -0.53 3.22
N ILE A 45 -2.95 -1.48 2.64
CA ILE A 45 -2.37 -2.76 2.15
C ILE A 45 -1.33 -2.48 1.06
N ALA A 46 -1.66 -1.69 0.06
CA ALA A 46 -0.71 -1.40 -1.03
C ALA A 46 0.55 -0.66 -0.54
N LEU A 47 0.43 0.24 0.46
CA LEU A 47 1.57 0.86 1.13
C LEU A 47 2.45 -0.18 1.84
N GLN A 48 1.84 -1.16 2.48
CA GLN A 48 2.55 -2.25 3.17
C GLN A 48 3.28 -3.17 2.18
N GLU A 49 2.62 -3.55 1.08
CA GLU A 49 3.08 -4.59 0.15
C GLU A 49 4.11 -4.07 -0.86
N SER A 50 3.84 -2.92 -1.47
CA SER A 50 4.66 -2.37 -2.55
C SER A 50 5.20 -0.98 -2.28
N GLY A 51 5.06 -0.47 -1.06
CA GLY A 51 5.50 0.85 -0.67
C GLY A 51 6.97 1.11 -1.00
N THR A 52 7.20 2.21 -1.70
CA THR A 52 8.53 2.63 -2.17
C THR A 52 8.76 4.08 -1.73
N PRO A 53 9.87 4.37 -1.04
CA PRO A 53 10.23 5.74 -0.71
C PRO A 53 10.53 6.54 -1.99
N LEU A 54 9.80 7.63 -2.20
CA LEU A 54 10.03 8.53 -3.33
C LEU A 54 9.80 9.97 -2.86
N ARG A 55 10.80 10.82 -3.00
CA ARG A 55 10.77 12.25 -2.64
C ARG A 55 10.20 12.53 -1.24
N GLY A 56 10.61 11.72 -0.27
CA GLY A 56 10.15 11.86 1.13
C GLY A 56 8.78 11.25 1.45
N HIS A 57 8.09 10.65 0.47
CA HIS A 57 6.82 9.97 0.65
C HIS A 57 6.96 8.47 0.43
N LEU A 58 6.15 7.68 1.12
CA LEU A 58 5.97 6.26 0.81
C LEU A 58 4.80 6.14 -0.16
N ILE A 59 5.06 5.59 -1.35
CA ILE A 59 4.03 5.38 -2.38
C ILE A 59 4.00 3.93 -2.83
N PRO A 60 2.83 3.32 -3.05
CA PRO A 60 2.75 1.99 -3.65
C PRO A 60 3.29 2.00 -5.08
N TRP A 61 4.17 1.02 -5.40
CA TRP A 61 4.78 0.95 -6.73
C TRP A 61 4.18 -0.21 -7.55
N PRO A 62 3.53 0.06 -8.69
CA PRO A 62 2.73 -0.94 -9.39
C PRO A 62 3.56 -2.05 -10.04
N TRP A 63 4.77 -1.76 -10.47
CA TRP A 63 5.62 -2.73 -11.17
C TRP A 63 6.66 -3.32 -10.22
N THR A 64 6.12 -3.92 -9.14
CA THR A 64 6.89 -4.59 -8.09
C THR A 64 6.69 -6.11 -8.22
N LEU A 65 7.77 -6.85 -8.15
CA LEU A 65 7.79 -8.31 -8.00
C LEU A 65 8.49 -8.67 -6.70
N ASN A 66 8.06 -9.74 -6.06
CA ASN A 66 8.85 -10.46 -5.09
C ASN A 66 9.06 -11.87 -5.61
N VAL A 67 10.29 -12.22 -5.97
CA VAL A 67 10.64 -13.52 -6.52
C VAL A 67 11.47 -14.27 -5.51
N ALA A 68 10.90 -15.32 -4.93
CA ALA A 68 11.56 -16.16 -3.93
C ALA A 68 12.12 -15.38 -2.72
N GLY A 69 11.42 -14.32 -2.29
CA GLY A 69 11.83 -13.44 -1.20
C GLY A 69 12.72 -12.27 -1.61
N MET A 70 13.04 -12.13 -2.91
CA MET A 70 13.84 -11.03 -3.44
C MET A 70 12.96 -9.97 -4.10
N PRO A 71 12.80 -8.78 -3.49
CA PRO A 71 11.98 -7.70 -4.06
C PRO A 71 12.69 -7.05 -5.25
N GLN A 72 11.92 -6.80 -6.31
CA GLN A 72 12.36 -6.14 -7.53
C GLN A 72 11.37 -5.05 -7.92
N ARG A 73 11.86 -3.90 -8.37
CA ARG A 73 11.04 -2.77 -8.82
C ARG A 73 11.53 -2.32 -10.19
N PHE A 74 10.58 -2.07 -11.08
CA PHE A 74 10.84 -1.71 -12.46
C PHE A 74 10.30 -0.33 -12.77
N ALA A 75 10.92 0.38 -13.69
CA ALA A 75 10.45 1.69 -14.13
C ALA A 75 9.19 1.59 -15.00
N ARG A 76 9.01 0.46 -15.70
CA ARG A 76 7.92 0.25 -16.66
C ARG A 76 7.30 -1.14 -16.54
N ARG A 77 6.04 -1.24 -16.96
CA ARG A 77 5.26 -2.49 -16.94
C ARG A 77 5.84 -3.57 -17.84
N ASP A 78 6.32 -3.21 -19.03
CA ASP A 78 6.89 -4.15 -19.99
C ASP A 78 8.17 -4.81 -19.46
N GLU A 79 9.02 -4.06 -18.79
CA GLU A 79 10.21 -4.55 -18.10
C GLU A 79 9.85 -5.55 -16.98
N ALA A 80 8.88 -5.17 -16.13
CA ALA A 80 8.38 -6.04 -15.08
C ALA A 80 7.76 -7.32 -15.64
N CYS A 81 7.00 -7.23 -16.75
CA CYS A 81 6.40 -8.39 -17.40
C CYS A 81 7.46 -9.33 -18.00
N ALA A 82 8.51 -8.80 -18.62
CA ALA A 82 9.63 -9.60 -19.11
C ALA A 82 10.34 -10.34 -17.97
N ALA A 83 10.63 -9.65 -16.85
CA ALA A 83 11.23 -10.24 -15.66
C ALA A 83 10.32 -11.32 -15.03
N LEU A 84 9.01 -11.05 -14.95
CA LEU A 84 8.02 -12.00 -14.45
C LEU A 84 7.98 -13.30 -15.27
N LYS A 85 7.98 -13.20 -16.60
CA LYS A 85 8.04 -14.37 -17.48
C LYS A 85 9.28 -15.21 -17.23
N GLN A 86 10.43 -14.56 -17.05
CA GLN A 86 11.68 -15.25 -16.71
C GLN A 86 11.64 -15.87 -15.30
N ALA A 87 11.00 -15.22 -14.34
CA ALA A 87 10.84 -15.77 -13.01
C ALA A 87 9.96 -17.04 -13.01
N LEU A 88 8.88 -17.04 -13.78
CA LEU A 88 7.97 -18.20 -13.92
C LEU A 88 8.61 -19.42 -14.57
N ILE A 89 9.68 -19.25 -15.35
CA ILE A 89 10.48 -20.38 -15.89
C ILE A 89 11.34 -21.02 -14.81
N ARG A 90 11.81 -20.23 -13.83
CA ARG A 90 12.86 -20.64 -12.87
C ARG A 90 12.33 -20.96 -11.48
N HIS A 91 11.15 -20.48 -11.13
CA HIS A 91 10.59 -20.57 -9.78
C HIS A 91 9.16 -21.08 -9.79
N ASP A 92 8.78 -21.77 -8.72
CA ASP A 92 7.38 -22.12 -8.46
C ASP A 92 6.56 -20.81 -8.37
N PRO A 93 5.41 -20.71 -9.07
CA PRO A 93 4.52 -19.55 -8.99
C PRO A 93 4.10 -19.17 -7.56
N LYS A 94 4.07 -20.15 -6.62
CA LYS A 94 3.82 -19.90 -5.19
C LYS A 94 4.90 -19.07 -4.49
N ARG A 95 6.02 -18.85 -5.15
CA ARG A 95 7.13 -18.02 -4.66
C ARG A 95 7.22 -16.68 -5.41
N ILE A 96 6.15 -16.29 -6.12
CA ILE A 96 6.14 -15.07 -6.91
C ILE A 96 4.92 -14.23 -6.53
N ASP A 97 5.18 -13.04 -5.97
CA ASP A 97 4.18 -12.04 -5.64
C ASP A 97 4.30 -10.85 -6.59
N VAL A 98 3.16 -10.27 -7.00
CA VAL A 98 3.12 -9.30 -8.11
C VAL A 98 2.25 -8.09 -7.79
N GLY A 99 2.74 -6.92 -8.18
CA GLY A 99 1.97 -5.69 -8.29
C GLY A 99 1.77 -4.94 -6.98
N LEU A 100 0.76 -4.07 -6.94
CA LEU A 100 0.46 -3.17 -5.82
C LEU A 100 0.14 -3.92 -4.53
N GLY A 101 -0.65 -4.97 -4.62
CA GLY A 101 -1.04 -5.80 -3.49
C GLY A 101 -0.16 -7.02 -3.28
N GLN A 102 0.91 -7.21 -4.06
CA GLN A 102 1.79 -8.39 -4.01
C GLN A 102 0.98 -9.70 -3.99
N THR A 103 0.04 -9.81 -4.95
CA THR A 103 -0.79 -11.00 -5.09
C THR A 103 0.05 -12.18 -5.56
N ASN A 104 -0.08 -13.32 -4.88
CA ASN A 104 0.70 -14.52 -5.19
C ASN A 104 0.08 -15.28 -6.37
N LEU A 105 0.87 -15.52 -7.42
CA LEU A 105 0.37 -16.15 -8.64
C LEU A 105 0.07 -17.64 -8.50
N GLY A 106 0.76 -18.34 -7.62
CA GLY A 106 0.56 -19.77 -7.44
C GLY A 106 -0.61 -20.12 -6.51
N TYR A 107 -0.96 -19.21 -5.58
CA TYR A 107 -2.14 -19.37 -4.73
C TYR A 107 -3.42 -18.81 -5.39
N HIS A 108 -3.29 -17.97 -6.42
CA HIS A 108 -4.41 -17.31 -7.09
C HIS A 108 -4.28 -17.42 -8.63
N PRO A 109 -4.11 -18.64 -9.21
CA PRO A 109 -3.78 -18.83 -10.63
C PRO A 109 -4.87 -18.32 -11.57
N ASP A 110 -6.15 -18.39 -11.15
CA ASP A 110 -7.31 -18.08 -12.00
C ASP A 110 -7.82 -16.64 -11.84
N ARG A 111 -7.09 -15.79 -11.08
CA ARG A 111 -7.51 -14.41 -10.85
C ARG A 111 -7.12 -13.45 -11.96
N TYR A 112 -6.22 -13.88 -12.85
CA TYR A 112 -5.73 -13.09 -13.97
C TYR A 112 -5.79 -13.90 -15.27
N ARG A 113 -6.14 -13.26 -16.37
CA ARG A 113 -6.12 -13.89 -17.70
C ARG A 113 -4.71 -14.24 -18.17
N SER A 114 -3.71 -13.56 -17.64
CA SER A 114 -2.29 -13.84 -17.85
C SER A 114 -1.46 -13.34 -16.69
N ALA A 115 -0.27 -13.90 -16.48
CA ALA A 115 0.65 -13.43 -15.45
C ALA A 115 0.96 -11.93 -15.56
N CYS A 116 1.13 -11.40 -16.77
CA CYS A 116 1.40 -9.96 -16.97
C CYS A 116 0.18 -9.06 -16.72
N GLU A 117 -1.03 -9.58 -16.67
CA GLU A 117 -2.20 -8.83 -16.23
C GLU A 117 -2.12 -8.48 -14.73
N ALA A 118 -1.48 -9.32 -13.92
CA ALA A 118 -1.22 -9.02 -12.52
C ALA A 118 -0.37 -7.75 -12.29
N LEU A 119 0.32 -7.26 -13.32
CA LEU A 119 1.06 -5.99 -13.34
C LEU A 119 0.22 -4.80 -13.83
N ASP A 120 -1.05 -5.04 -14.21
CA ASP A 120 -1.99 -3.96 -14.46
C ASP A 120 -2.50 -3.43 -13.11
N PRO A 121 -2.35 -2.11 -12.81
CA PRO A 121 -2.73 -1.57 -11.50
C PRO A 121 -4.20 -1.80 -11.17
N SER A 122 -5.10 -1.65 -12.14
CA SER A 122 -6.54 -1.79 -11.90
C SER A 122 -6.93 -3.24 -11.65
N ALA A 123 -6.39 -4.17 -12.42
CA ALA A 123 -6.62 -5.61 -12.24
C ALA A 123 -6.04 -6.10 -10.90
N ASN A 124 -4.82 -5.66 -10.56
CA ASN A 124 -4.18 -6.03 -9.30
C ASN A 124 -4.95 -5.50 -8.08
N LEU A 125 -5.37 -4.23 -8.09
CA LEU A 125 -6.19 -3.66 -7.02
C LEU A 125 -7.55 -4.34 -6.89
N ALA A 126 -8.19 -4.74 -8.00
CA ALA A 126 -9.45 -5.46 -7.95
C ALA A 126 -9.31 -6.82 -7.26
N VAL A 127 -8.29 -7.59 -7.61
CA VAL A 127 -8.00 -8.89 -6.97
C VAL A 127 -7.64 -8.71 -5.51
N THR A 128 -6.79 -7.73 -5.18
CA THR A 128 -6.41 -7.41 -3.79
C THR A 128 -7.63 -7.07 -2.94
N ALA A 129 -8.52 -6.21 -3.46
CA ALA A 129 -9.74 -5.80 -2.77
C ALA A 129 -10.70 -6.99 -2.54
N GLU A 130 -10.85 -7.87 -3.52
CA GLU A 130 -11.68 -9.06 -3.38
C GLU A 130 -11.13 -10.04 -2.33
N LEU A 131 -9.83 -10.29 -2.32
CA LEU A 131 -9.19 -11.15 -1.32
C LEU A 131 -9.37 -10.59 0.10
N LEU A 132 -9.20 -9.28 0.27
CA LEU A 132 -9.45 -8.60 1.55
C LEU A 132 -10.90 -8.74 1.99
N ARG A 133 -11.86 -8.57 1.08
CA ARG A 133 -13.29 -8.74 1.36
C ARG A 133 -13.60 -10.16 1.84
N ILE A 134 -13.03 -11.19 1.20
CA ILE A 134 -13.18 -12.59 1.61
C ILE A 134 -12.70 -12.78 3.05
N HIS A 135 -11.50 -12.30 3.38
CA HIS A 135 -10.97 -12.44 4.75
C HIS A 135 -11.73 -11.60 5.79
N TYR A 136 -12.30 -10.47 5.36
CA TYR A 136 -13.16 -9.66 6.23
C TYR A 136 -14.50 -10.34 6.52
N ALA A 137 -15.11 -10.97 5.51
CA ALA A 137 -16.36 -11.71 5.69
C ALA A 137 -16.27 -12.77 6.78
N ASP A 138 -15.08 -13.40 6.93
CA ASP A 138 -14.84 -14.42 7.95
C ASP A 138 -14.52 -13.86 9.34
N SER A 139 -14.06 -12.58 9.44
CA SER A 139 -13.52 -12.06 10.70
C SER A 139 -14.27 -10.85 11.24
N GLY A 140 -14.96 -10.10 10.39
CA GLY A 140 -15.59 -8.83 10.74
C GLY A 140 -14.61 -7.72 11.15
N ASP A 141 -13.29 -7.91 10.97
CA ASP A 141 -12.24 -6.99 11.42
C ASP A 141 -11.18 -6.82 10.32
N TRP A 142 -10.95 -5.57 9.90
CA TRP A 142 -9.99 -5.27 8.82
C TRP A 142 -8.53 -5.54 9.20
N VAL A 143 -8.17 -5.42 10.48
CA VAL A 143 -6.80 -5.72 10.94
C VAL A 143 -6.57 -7.23 10.92
N VAL A 144 -7.59 -8.01 11.31
CA VAL A 144 -7.54 -9.47 11.20
C VAL A 144 -7.51 -9.91 9.74
N ALA A 145 -8.38 -9.31 8.89
CA ALA A 145 -8.41 -9.57 7.45
C ALA A 145 -7.07 -9.30 6.77
N ALA A 146 -6.41 -8.18 7.09
CA ALA A 146 -5.07 -7.85 6.60
C ALA A 146 -4.03 -8.88 7.04
N GLY A 147 -4.09 -9.35 8.28
CA GLY A 147 -3.21 -10.42 8.75
C GLY A 147 -3.39 -11.74 8.01
N ARG A 148 -4.64 -12.10 7.71
CA ARG A 148 -4.99 -13.31 6.93
C ARG A 148 -4.62 -13.16 5.45
N TYR A 149 -4.74 -11.96 4.89
CA TYR A 149 -4.29 -11.65 3.55
C TYR A 149 -2.80 -12.00 3.37
N HIS A 150 -1.96 -11.56 4.30
CA HIS A 150 -0.53 -11.86 4.29
C HIS A 150 -0.25 -13.34 4.62
N ARG A 151 -0.94 -13.91 5.60
CA ARG A 151 -0.74 -15.28 6.04
C ARG A 151 -2.03 -15.88 6.62
N PRO A 152 -2.80 -16.63 5.83
CA PRO A 152 -4.05 -17.25 6.29
C PRO A 152 -3.88 -18.14 7.52
N ALA A 153 -2.74 -18.86 7.63
CA ALA A 153 -2.42 -19.72 8.76
C ALA A 153 -2.16 -18.95 10.07
N GLY A 154 -2.10 -17.62 10.05
CA GLY A 154 -1.88 -16.80 11.24
C GLY A 154 -0.46 -16.89 11.81
N GLY A 155 -0.35 -16.86 13.17
CA GLY A 155 0.91 -16.94 13.90
C GLY A 155 1.66 -15.61 14.02
N LYS A 156 2.93 -15.67 14.47
CA LYS A 156 3.77 -14.48 14.69
C LYS A 156 3.95 -13.60 13.44
N PRO A 157 4.15 -14.15 12.22
CA PRO A 157 4.26 -13.30 11.01
C PRO A 157 2.99 -12.49 10.74
N ALA A 158 1.80 -13.12 10.82
CA ALA A 158 0.53 -12.41 10.65
C ALA A 158 0.32 -11.36 11.75
N ALA A 159 0.72 -11.63 12.98
CA ALA A 159 0.64 -10.65 14.08
C ALA A 159 1.58 -9.46 13.86
N HIS A 160 2.78 -9.68 13.34
CA HIS A 160 3.71 -8.60 12.97
C HIS A 160 3.13 -7.75 11.83
N TYR A 161 2.64 -8.39 10.79
CA TYR A 161 1.99 -7.74 9.64
C TYR A 161 0.81 -6.85 10.08
N ARG A 162 -0.08 -7.36 10.95
CA ARG A 162 -1.22 -6.59 11.49
C ARG A 162 -0.79 -5.28 12.16
N ARG A 163 0.30 -5.30 12.94
CA ARG A 163 0.81 -4.09 13.59
C ARG A 163 1.28 -3.04 12.57
N GLN A 164 2.01 -3.46 11.55
CA GLN A 164 2.47 -2.57 10.50
C GLN A 164 1.30 -2.01 9.66
N PHE A 165 0.37 -2.88 9.28
CA PHE A 165 -0.86 -2.48 8.58
C PHE A 165 -1.65 -1.43 9.39
N SER A 166 -1.85 -1.64 10.69
CA SER A 166 -2.56 -0.70 11.55
C SER A 166 -1.90 0.68 11.54
N GLN A 167 -0.57 0.76 11.54
CA GLN A 167 0.15 2.03 11.45
C GLN A 167 -0.08 2.74 10.11
N HIS A 168 -0.05 2.01 8.98
CA HIS A 168 -0.37 2.57 7.67
C HIS A 168 -1.83 3.04 7.63
N TRP A 169 -2.75 2.21 8.07
CA TRP A 169 -4.17 2.51 8.02
C TRP A 169 -4.54 3.71 8.89
N GLN A 170 -4.02 3.82 10.11
CA GLN A 170 -4.21 5.00 10.97
C GLN A 170 -3.73 6.29 10.31
N ARG A 171 -2.55 6.29 9.67
CA ARG A 171 -2.06 7.45 8.92
C ARG A 171 -3.00 7.85 7.79
N VAL A 172 -3.45 6.90 6.99
CA VAL A 172 -4.39 7.15 5.89
C VAL A 172 -5.73 7.70 6.43
N GLN A 173 -6.25 7.15 7.54
CA GLN A 173 -7.49 7.63 8.16
C GLN A 173 -7.35 9.05 8.71
N ALA A 174 -6.23 9.40 9.32
CA ALA A 174 -6.00 10.74 9.85
C ALA A 174 -6.07 11.82 8.75
N VAL A 175 -5.59 11.50 7.55
CA VAL A 175 -5.69 12.40 6.38
C VAL A 175 -7.13 12.55 5.89
N VAL A 176 -7.89 11.45 5.86
CA VAL A 176 -9.31 11.46 5.45
C VAL A 176 -10.16 12.27 6.44
N ALA A 177 -9.84 12.19 7.74
CA ALA A 177 -10.59 12.87 8.80
C ALA A 177 -10.25 14.37 8.94
N SER A 178 -9.16 14.83 8.33
CA SER A 178 -8.73 16.24 8.36
C SER A 178 -8.78 16.85 6.95
N PRO A 179 -9.97 17.09 6.37
CA PRO A 179 -10.07 17.79 5.11
C PRO A 179 -9.61 19.23 5.33
N ARG A 180 -8.40 19.56 4.91
CA ARG A 180 -7.97 20.96 4.84
C ARG A 180 -8.78 21.64 3.75
N GLY A 181 -9.76 22.42 4.18
CA GLY A 181 -10.31 23.46 3.35
C GLY A 181 -9.19 24.41 2.91
N PRO A 182 -9.30 25.08 1.74
CA PRO A 182 -8.34 26.09 1.35
C PRO A 182 -8.25 27.12 2.45
N GLN A 183 -7.09 27.28 3.05
CA GLN A 183 -6.81 28.45 3.87
C GLN A 183 -6.65 29.63 2.92
N PRO A 184 -7.28 30.78 3.20
CA PRO A 184 -7.20 31.98 2.38
C PRO A 184 -5.79 32.56 2.34
#